data_2ec5144dda64a4efda5bd16b6e76ba13
#
_entry.id   2ec5144dda64a4efda5bd16b6e76ba13
#
_cell.length_a   1.000
_cell.length_b   1.000
_cell.length_c   1.000
_cell.angle_alpha   90.00
_cell.angle_beta   90.00
_cell.angle_gamma   90.00
#
_symmetry.space_group_name_H-M   'P 1'
#
loop_
_entity.id
_entity.type
_entity.pdbx_description
1 polymer ?
#
loop_
_entity_poly.entity_id
_entity_poly.type
_entity_poly.pdbx_seq_one_letter_code
_entity_poly.pdbx_strand_id
1 'polypeptide(L)'
;MSTPTGFDELIHPSTRLSVVALLAATEWADFPFIRDSLSLSDSALSKQLHTLEEAQYLEIQKEGGGRKRRTKVRLTDRGRTAFEGHVAALRAIVDGAAKGPSPGSATPSPEDAMSRTRSSGTGPESTQPMRTEVHR
;
A
#
# COMPACT_ATOMS: atom_id res chain seq x y z
N MET A 1 -12.81 19.03 -0.21
CA MET A 1 -11.59 18.72 0.41
C MET A 1 -10.43 18.90 -0.49
N SER A 2 -9.38 19.49 -0.02
CA SER A 2 -8.22 19.71 -0.87
C SER A 2 -7.32 18.51 -0.84
N THR A 3 -6.65 18.27 -1.94
CA THR A 3 -5.64 17.24 -2.03
C THR A 3 -4.38 17.73 -1.33
N PRO A 4 -3.76 16.91 -0.50
CA PRO A 4 -2.52 17.32 0.16
C PRO A 4 -1.42 17.63 -0.84
N THR A 5 -0.53 18.50 -0.44
CA THR A 5 0.63 18.85 -1.26
C THR A 5 1.44 17.60 -1.53
N GLY A 6 1.86 17.44 -2.77
CA GLY A 6 2.67 16.29 -3.17
C GLY A 6 1.88 15.13 -3.70
N PHE A 7 0.55 15.16 -3.57
CA PHE A 7 -0.28 14.10 -4.13
C PHE A 7 -0.10 14.10 -5.65
N ASP A 8 0.12 12.95 -6.22
CA ASP A 8 0.41 12.82 -7.64
C ASP A 8 -0.58 11.86 -8.28
N GLU A 9 -1.47 12.40 -9.09
CA GLU A 9 -2.50 11.61 -9.74
C GLU A 9 -1.93 10.60 -10.72
N LEU A 10 -0.78 10.89 -11.30
CA LEU A 10 -0.17 9.97 -12.23
C LEU A 10 0.30 8.71 -11.55
N ILE A 11 0.81 8.84 -10.35
CA ILE A 11 1.34 7.71 -9.59
C ILE A 11 0.25 7.00 -8.79
N HIS A 12 -0.85 7.69 -8.55
CA HIS A 12 -1.88 7.17 -7.65
C HIS A 12 -2.49 5.83 -8.08
N PRO A 13 -2.75 5.55 -9.36
CA PRO A 13 -3.30 4.25 -9.73
C PRO A 13 -2.41 3.13 -9.21
N SER A 14 -3.02 2.11 -8.62
CA SER A 14 -2.27 1.11 -7.86
C SER A 14 -1.18 0.40 -8.67
N THR A 15 -1.42 0.12 -9.94
CA THR A 15 -0.42 -0.54 -10.75
C THR A 15 0.81 0.35 -10.93
N ARG A 16 0.61 1.62 -11.25
CA ARG A 16 1.73 2.54 -11.41
C ARG A 16 2.43 2.79 -10.09
N LEU A 17 1.66 2.90 -9.00
CA LEU A 17 2.25 3.08 -7.69
C LEU A 17 3.13 1.89 -7.32
N SER A 18 2.68 0.67 -7.64
CA SER A 18 3.46 -0.53 -7.38
C SER A 18 4.76 -0.54 -8.17
N VAL A 19 4.70 -0.13 -9.44
CA VAL A 19 5.90 -0.07 -10.27
C VAL A 19 6.89 0.93 -9.68
N VAL A 20 6.42 2.11 -9.34
CA VAL A 20 7.30 3.16 -8.83
C VAL A 20 7.88 2.76 -7.47
N ALA A 21 7.07 2.13 -6.62
CA ALA A 21 7.55 1.69 -5.32
C ALA A 21 8.64 0.63 -5.45
N LEU A 22 8.45 -0.31 -6.38
CA LEU A 22 9.46 -1.33 -6.62
C LEU A 22 10.77 -0.70 -7.10
N LEU A 23 10.66 0.25 -8.02
CA LEU A 23 11.85 0.90 -8.57
C LEU A 23 12.52 1.82 -7.55
N ALA A 24 11.76 2.35 -6.60
CA ALA A 24 12.35 3.16 -5.54
C ALA A 24 13.27 2.34 -4.64
N ALA A 25 13.05 1.03 -4.59
CA ALA A 25 13.84 0.14 -3.76
C ALA A 25 15.06 -0.44 -4.49
N THR A 26 15.22 -0.13 -5.77
CA THR A 26 16.35 -0.65 -6.56
C THR A 26 16.98 0.49 -7.33
N GLU A 27 18.12 0.20 -7.97
CA GLU A 27 18.70 1.17 -8.89
C GLU A 27 18.20 0.90 -10.29
N TRP A 28 18.62 -0.21 -10.86
CA TRP A 28 18.16 -0.64 -12.16
C TRP A 28 17.46 -1.97 -11.99
N ALA A 29 16.31 -2.12 -12.61
CA ALA A 29 15.57 -3.37 -12.56
C ALA A 29 15.30 -3.85 -13.98
N ASP A 30 15.46 -5.15 -14.19
CA ASP A 30 15.18 -5.74 -15.49
C ASP A 30 13.67 -5.84 -15.70
N PHE A 31 13.26 -5.68 -16.95
CA PHE A 31 11.83 -5.77 -17.30
C PHE A 31 11.18 -7.04 -16.78
N PRO A 32 11.76 -8.25 -17.03
CA PRO A 32 11.12 -9.46 -16.52
C PRO A 32 11.02 -9.50 -14.99
N PHE A 33 12.00 -8.94 -14.31
CA PHE A 33 11.94 -8.88 -12.85
C PHE A 33 10.75 -8.05 -12.37
N ILE A 34 10.55 -6.88 -12.99
CA ILE A 34 9.43 -6.03 -12.62
C ILE A 34 8.11 -6.72 -12.94
N ARG A 35 8.03 -7.27 -14.14
CA ARG A 35 6.82 -7.94 -14.60
C ARG A 35 6.41 -9.07 -13.66
N ASP A 36 7.38 -9.94 -13.34
CA ASP A 36 7.09 -11.10 -12.51
C ASP A 36 6.83 -10.71 -11.06
N SER A 37 7.56 -9.72 -10.56
CA SER A 37 7.35 -9.26 -9.18
C SER A 37 5.94 -8.71 -8.98
N LEU A 38 5.39 -8.09 -10.00
CA LEU A 38 4.08 -7.45 -9.89
C LEU A 38 2.98 -8.27 -10.56
N SER A 39 3.32 -9.43 -11.09
CA SER A 39 2.38 -10.33 -11.76
C SER A 39 1.62 -9.64 -12.89
N LEU A 40 2.36 -8.92 -13.71
CA LEU A 40 1.78 -8.19 -14.83
C LEU A 40 2.09 -8.91 -16.13
N SER A 41 1.28 -8.65 -17.15
CA SER A 41 1.61 -9.10 -18.49
C SER A 41 2.64 -8.15 -19.10
N ASP A 42 3.30 -8.61 -20.17
CA ASP A 42 4.27 -7.76 -20.88
C ASP A 42 3.61 -6.47 -21.35
N SER A 43 2.43 -6.58 -21.93
CA SER A 43 1.77 -5.40 -22.47
C SER A 43 1.30 -4.45 -21.36
N ALA A 44 0.82 -5.01 -20.26
CA ALA A 44 0.39 -4.17 -19.14
C ALA A 44 1.55 -3.39 -18.57
N LEU A 45 2.67 -4.07 -18.36
CA LEU A 45 3.86 -3.40 -17.82
C LEU A 45 4.39 -2.36 -18.81
N SER A 46 4.48 -2.72 -20.08
CA SER A 46 4.97 -1.79 -21.10
C SER A 46 4.15 -0.51 -21.13
N LYS A 47 2.85 -0.65 -20.99
CA LYS A 47 1.96 0.50 -21.01
C LYS A 47 2.23 1.40 -19.81
N GLN A 48 2.38 0.82 -18.63
CA GLN A 48 2.63 1.61 -17.43
C GLN A 48 4.00 2.28 -17.48
N LEU A 49 5.01 1.55 -17.96
CA LEU A 49 6.34 2.13 -18.08
C LEU A 49 6.36 3.29 -19.06
N HIS A 50 5.66 3.14 -20.18
CA HIS A 50 5.60 4.21 -21.16
C HIS A 50 4.97 5.46 -20.58
N THR A 51 3.87 5.30 -19.86
CA THR A 51 3.20 6.44 -19.23
C THR A 51 4.12 7.15 -18.25
N LEU A 52 4.86 6.39 -17.45
CA LEU A 52 5.77 6.97 -16.47
C LEU A 52 6.99 7.59 -17.12
N GLU A 53 7.47 6.98 -18.20
CA GLU A 53 8.60 7.53 -18.92
C GLU A 53 8.27 8.87 -19.57
N GLU A 54 7.07 8.99 -20.10
CA GLU A 54 6.64 10.25 -20.70
C GLU A 54 6.59 11.38 -19.69
N ALA A 55 6.33 11.04 -18.43
CA ALA A 55 6.32 12.03 -17.37
C ALA A 55 7.74 12.28 -16.84
N GLN A 56 8.72 11.58 -17.38
CA GLN A 56 10.12 11.69 -16.95
C GLN A 56 10.34 11.16 -15.53
N TYR A 57 9.51 10.23 -15.10
CA TYR A 57 9.65 9.60 -13.81
C TYR A 57 10.55 8.37 -13.88
N LEU A 58 10.72 7.81 -15.07
CA LEU A 58 11.56 6.65 -15.29
C LEU A 58 12.56 6.89 -16.41
N GLU A 59 13.63 6.15 -16.34
CA GLU A 59 14.56 6.05 -17.44
C GLU A 59 14.58 4.59 -17.89
N ILE A 60 14.42 4.36 -19.18
CA ILE A 60 14.40 3.02 -19.75
C ILE A 60 15.63 2.89 -20.64
N GLN A 61 16.40 1.84 -20.41
CA GLN A 61 17.62 1.60 -21.17
C GLN A 61 17.53 0.24 -21.80
N LYS A 62 17.81 0.18 -23.09
CA LYS A 62 17.82 -1.08 -23.81
C LYS A 62 19.25 -1.42 -24.18
N GLU A 63 19.68 -2.60 -23.77
CA GLU A 63 21.04 -3.05 -23.99
C GLU A 63 21.03 -4.32 -24.81
N GLY A 64 22.10 -4.52 -25.59
CA GLY A 64 22.27 -5.70 -26.39
C GLY A 64 21.36 -5.67 -27.61
N GLY A 65 21.41 -6.73 -28.38
CA GLY A 65 20.60 -6.85 -29.56
C GLY A 65 20.15 -8.27 -29.75
N GLY A 66 19.15 -8.44 -30.62
CA GLY A 66 18.64 -9.75 -30.91
C GLY A 66 18.11 -10.44 -29.67
N ARG A 67 18.55 -11.66 -29.46
CA ARG A 67 18.05 -12.46 -28.35
C ARG A 67 18.54 -11.99 -27.00
N LYS A 68 19.66 -11.26 -26.98
CA LYS A 68 20.22 -10.82 -25.72
C LYS A 68 19.78 -9.42 -25.36
N ARG A 69 18.76 -8.94 -26.01
CA ARG A 69 18.25 -7.62 -25.71
C ARG A 69 17.67 -7.58 -24.30
N ARG A 70 18.15 -6.63 -23.54
CA ARG A 70 17.67 -6.44 -22.17
C ARG A 70 17.12 -5.05 -22.03
N THR A 71 16.02 -4.96 -21.32
CA THR A 71 15.43 -3.68 -20.99
C THR A 71 15.57 -3.48 -19.50
N LYS A 72 16.21 -2.40 -19.12
CA LYS A 72 16.38 -2.04 -17.72
C LYS A 72 15.67 -0.74 -17.45
N VAL A 73 15.15 -0.61 -16.26
CA VAL A 73 14.36 0.56 -15.88
C VAL A 73 14.87 1.06 -14.55
N ARG A 74 14.91 2.37 -14.39
CA ARG A 74 15.20 2.94 -13.08
C ARG A 74 14.35 4.18 -12.87
N LEU A 75 14.17 4.51 -11.60
CA LEU A 75 13.45 5.71 -11.24
C LEU A 75 14.40 6.90 -11.37
N THR A 76 13.93 7.97 -12.00
CA THR A 76 14.74 9.20 -12.07
C THR A 76 14.63 9.94 -10.75
N ASP A 77 15.48 10.96 -10.58
CA ASP A 77 15.38 11.82 -9.40
C ASP A 77 14.01 12.46 -9.32
N ARG A 78 13.48 12.87 -10.48
CA ARG A 78 12.14 13.43 -10.55
C ARG A 78 11.09 12.42 -10.10
N GLY A 79 11.22 11.18 -10.55
CA GLY A 79 10.29 10.13 -10.15
C GLY A 79 10.40 9.81 -8.67
N ARG A 80 11.61 9.80 -8.15
CA ARG A 80 11.81 9.53 -6.72
C ARG A 80 11.20 10.64 -5.86
N THR A 81 11.41 11.89 -6.24
CA THR A 81 10.82 13.02 -5.55
C THR A 81 9.30 12.95 -5.60
N ALA A 82 8.76 12.62 -6.77
CA ALA A 82 7.31 12.51 -6.93
C ALA A 82 6.76 11.38 -6.07
N PHE A 83 7.45 10.25 -6.02
CA PHE A 83 7.03 9.12 -5.22
C PHE A 83 7.03 9.47 -3.73
N GLU A 84 8.12 10.07 -3.27
CA GLU A 84 8.23 10.44 -1.86
C GLU A 84 7.15 11.44 -1.46
N GLY A 85 6.90 12.41 -2.34
CA GLY A 85 5.83 13.38 -2.09
C GLY A 85 4.46 12.74 -2.06
N HIS A 86 4.22 11.79 -2.95
CA HIS A 86 2.94 11.11 -3.01
C HIS A 86 2.72 10.25 -1.76
N VAL A 87 3.76 9.54 -1.32
CA VAL A 87 3.68 8.73 -0.10
C VAL A 87 3.37 9.62 1.10
N ALA A 88 4.06 10.76 1.19
CA ALA A 88 3.82 11.69 2.28
C ALA A 88 2.40 12.24 2.23
N ALA A 89 1.89 12.51 1.03
CA ALA A 89 0.51 12.99 0.88
C ALA A 89 -0.50 11.94 1.30
N LEU A 90 -0.24 10.66 0.95
CA LEU A 90 -1.12 9.59 1.37
C LEU A 90 -1.12 9.44 2.89
N ARG A 91 0.04 9.56 3.51
CA ARG A 91 0.11 9.52 4.97
C ARG A 91 -0.65 10.66 5.61
N ALA A 92 -0.56 11.83 5.01
CA ALA A 92 -1.32 12.98 5.51
C ALA A 92 -2.82 12.74 5.45
N ILE A 93 -3.28 12.08 4.38
CA ILE A 93 -4.69 11.76 4.26
C ILE A 93 -5.11 10.78 5.36
N VAL A 94 -4.30 9.74 5.57
CA VAL A 94 -4.58 8.74 6.59
C VAL A 94 -4.57 9.38 7.97
N ASP A 95 -3.56 10.19 8.24
CA ASP A 95 -3.45 10.87 9.53
C ASP A 95 -4.61 11.83 9.75
N GLY A 96 -5.01 12.54 8.69
CA GLY A 96 -6.14 13.44 8.77
C GLY A 96 -7.43 12.72 9.08
N ALA A 97 -7.62 11.55 8.49
CA ALA A 97 -8.79 10.74 8.76
C ALA A 97 -8.76 10.22 10.20
N ALA A 98 -7.59 9.83 10.67
CA ALA A 98 -7.44 9.34 12.03
C ALA A 98 -7.66 10.45 13.05
N LYS A 99 -7.37 11.67 12.68
CA LYS A 99 -7.56 12.82 13.55
C LYS A 99 -8.86 13.54 13.28
N GLY A 100 -9.80 12.85 12.68
CA GLY A 100 -11.03 13.48 12.23
C GLY A 100 -11.88 13.96 13.36
N PRO A 101 -13.13 14.26 13.06
CA PRO A 101 -13.99 14.99 13.97
C PRO A 101 -14.14 14.37 15.34
N SER A 102 -13.86 13.14 15.49
CA SER A 102 -14.00 12.51 16.79
C SER A 102 -12.77 11.76 17.16
N PRO A 103 -11.70 12.45 17.33
CA PRO A 103 -10.46 11.76 17.61
C PRO A 103 -10.50 10.90 18.84
N GLY A 104 -11.20 11.34 19.82
CA GLY A 104 -11.27 10.58 21.01
C GLY A 104 -12.05 9.31 20.88
N SER A 105 -12.98 9.29 19.96
CA SER A 105 -13.82 8.14 19.80
C SER A 105 -13.27 7.17 18.78
N ALA A 106 -12.30 7.57 18.07
CA ALA A 106 -11.79 6.75 17.00
C ALA A 106 -11.26 5.42 17.51
N THR A 107 -10.62 5.43 18.65
CA THR A 107 -10.07 4.20 19.16
C THR A 107 -10.47 4.01 20.58
N PRO A 108 -11.30 3.03 20.86
CA PRO A 108 -11.66 2.74 22.24
C PRO A 108 -10.42 2.30 23.00
N SER A 109 -10.34 2.69 24.21
CA SER A 109 -9.20 2.29 25.00
C SER A 109 -9.32 0.80 25.31
N PRO A 110 -8.21 0.15 25.54
CA PRO A 110 -8.23 -1.26 25.94
C PRO A 110 -9.01 -1.47 27.21
N GLU A 111 -9.01 -0.50 28.06
CA GLU A 111 -9.74 -0.60 29.31
C GLU A 111 -11.22 -0.72 29.08
N ASP A 112 -11.76 0.05 28.16
CA ASP A 112 -13.18 -0.03 27.83
C ASP A 112 -13.54 -1.40 27.29
N ALA A 113 -12.69 -1.93 26.43
CA ALA A 113 -12.93 -3.24 25.87
C ALA A 113 -12.91 -4.31 26.94
N MET A 114 -11.99 -4.20 27.87
CA MET A 114 -11.89 -5.15 28.94
C MET A 114 -13.10 -5.09 29.88
N SER A 115 -13.56 -3.90 30.14
CA SER A 115 -14.72 -3.74 30.96
C SER A 115 -15.92 -4.41 30.37
N ARG A 116 -16.14 -4.24 29.12
CA ARG A 116 -17.27 -4.85 28.46
C ARG A 116 -17.17 -6.37 28.48
N THR A 117 -15.98 -6.86 28.26
CA THR A 117 -15.74 -8.28 28.26
C THR A 117 -16.03 -8.87 29.62
N ARG A 118 -15.63 -8.22 30.65
CA ARG A 118 -15.88 -8.69 32.00
C ARG A 118 -17.35 -8.74 32.29
N SER A 119 -18.08 -7.75 31.89
CA SER A 119 -19.49 -7.74 32.10
C SER A 119 -20.17 -8.88 31.46
N SER A 120 -19.84 -9.16 30.25
CA SER A 120 -20.43 -10.24 29.54
C SER A 120 -20.11 -11.55 30.17
N GLY A 121 -18.93 -11.69 30.65
CA GLY A 121 -18.48 -12.92 31.23
C GLY A 121 -19.23 -13.27 32.47
N THR A 122 -19.71 -12.29 33.17
CA THR A 122 -20.37 -12.54 34.39
C THR A 122 -21.69 -13.19 34.20
N GLY A 123 -22.32 -12.85 33.17
CA GLY A 123 -23.64 -13.35 33.01
C GLY A 123 -23.78 -14.82 32.93
N PRO A 124 -23.03 -15.46 32.19
CA PRO A 124 -23.28 -16.83 31.95
C PRO A 124 -22.82 -17.78 32.95
N GLU A 125 -22.05 -17.50 33.69
CA GLU A 125 -21.50 -18.35 34.49
C GLU A 125 -22.30 -19.17 35.23
N SER A 126 -23.02 -18.77 35.42
CA SER A 126 -23.77 -19.55 36.22
C SER A 126 -24.25 -20.70 35.60
N THR A 127 -24.16 -20.98 34.94
CA THR A 127 -24.71 -22.04 34.48
C THR A 127 -24.30 -23.13 34.35
N GLN A 128 -23.97 -23.22 34.66
CA GLN A 128 -23.72 -24.13 34.52
C GLN A 128 -23.84 -24.99 34.84
N PRO A 129 -23.90 -25.10 35.16
CA PRO A 129 -23.82 -25.92 35.44
C PRO A 129 -24.27 -26.89 35.26
N MET A 130 -24.30 -26.85 35.35
CA MET A 130 -24.49 -27.66 35.46
C MET A 130 -24.93 -28.45 35.15
N ARG A 131 -24.85 -28.54 35.06
CA ARG A 131 -25.07 -29.34 35.11
C ARG A 131 -25.24 -30.25 35.02
N THR A 132 -25.03 -30.20 34.95
CA THR A 132 -24.97 -31.01 35.13
C THR A 132 -25.45 -31.79 34.99
N GLU A 133 -25.43 -31.77 34.79
CA GLU A 133 -25.67 -32.49 34.97
C GLU A 133 -26.06 -33.31 34.88
N VAL A 134 -26.11 -33.36 34.80
CA VAL A 134 -26.30 -34.11 34.97
C VAL A 134 -26.66 -35.04 34.75
N HIS A 135 -26.50 -35.14 34.50
CA HIS A 135 -26.66 -35.97 34.56
C HIS A 135 -26.95 -36.82 34.59
N ARG A 136 -27.29 -37.21 34.48
CA ARG A 136 -27.31 -38.08 34.56
C ARG A 136 -27.71 -38.80 34.69
#